data_2e99389e6409a9dae785ec3f672b4166
#
_entry.id   2e99389e6409a9dae785ec3f672b4166
#
_cell.length_a   1.000
_cell.length_b   1.000
_cell.length_c   1.000
_cell.angle_alpha   90.00
_cell.angle_beta   90.00
_cell.angle_gamma   90.00
#
_symmetry.space_group_name_H-M   'P 1'
#
loop_
_entity.id
_entity.type
_entity.pdbx_description
1 polymer ?
#
loop_
_entity_poly.entity_id
_entity_poly.type
_entity_poly.pdbx_seq_one_letter_code
_entity_poly.pdbx_strand_id
1 'polypeptide(L)'
;KNKQAEKKYKDHYAGLSDSKIKAAKQDLEEKHAEKDKLNALKHERLQKKISELENTIQQGVTVDQGAVQVMQLIEFLREKVFKDTEDKFTSYGTGEEGGDVLQEVIEKGEPICNILYESKKTKGWNSKWTGKLQKDMTDTKAIVGVIFTRSVPKSFDKEEPYQHTGNIFICRYDYNALKILAKTQRYLLTQLHKERGNGKENTLSAIKFFDNPDVKNAITQMIVKHSAAKSKIEKSIKSAQEALDITDEVSLNIDQFFSQIKVIGNDYFSKKKKEEDGK
;
A
#
# COMPACT_ATOMS: atom_id res chain seq x y z
N LYS A 1 -68.39 25.22 -3.91
CA LYS A 1 -67.16 25.93 -3.42
C LYS A 1 -66.09 24.97 -2.99
N ASN A 2 -66.37 23.73 -2.53
CA ASN A 2 -65.31 22.76 -2.05
C ASN A 2 -64.47 22.16 -3.18
N LYS A 3 -65.05 21.83 -4.34
CA LYS A 3 -64.29 21.18 -5.45
C LYS A 3 -63.17 22.07 -6.05
N GLN A 4 -63.36 23.37 -6.06
CA GLN A 4 -62.36 24.33 -6.54
C GLN A 4 -61.15 24.48 -5.55
N ALA A 5 -61.45 24.40 -4.26
CA ALA A 5 -60.39 24.42 -3.22
C ALA A 5 -59.55 23.14 -3.24
N GLU A 6 -60.17 21.96 -3.37
CA GLU A 6 -59.48 20.68 -3.52
C GLU A 6 -58.58 20.62 -4.77
N LYS A 7 -59.06 21.15 -5.89
CA LYS A 7 -58.25 21.21 -7.12
C LYS A 7 -57.02 22.11 -6.94
N LYS A 8 -57.18 23.30 -6.33
CA LYS A 8 -56.04 24.19 -6.03
C LYS A 8 -55.02 23.56 -5.09
N TYR A 9 -55.48 22.81 -4.08
CA TYR A 9 -54.57 22.09 -3.19
C TYR A 9 -53.80 20.97 -3.92
N LYS A 10 -54.49 20.17 -4.74
CA LYS A 10 -53.82 19.11 -5.53
C LYS A 10 -52.78 19.69 -6.50
N ASP A 11 -53.11 20.75 -7.22
CA ASP A 11 -52.22 21.39 -8.18
C ASP A 11 -51.00 22.02 -7.48
N HIS A 12 -51.19 22.60 -6.29
CA HIS A 12 -50.12 23.17 -5.48
C HIS A 12 -49.17 22.10 -4.96
N TYR A 13 -49.68 20.97 -4.45
CA TYR A 13 -48.83 19.87 -3.95
C TYR A 13 -48.14 19.11 -5.09
N ALA A 14 -48.75 18.97 -6.25
CA ALA A 14 -48.13 18.40 -7.43
C ALA A 14 -46.94 19.26 -7.90
N GLY A 15 -47.10 20.57 -7.98
CA GLY A 15 -46.03 21.50 -8.36
C GLY A 15 -44.85 21.53 -7.36
N LEU A 16 -45.14 21.40 -6.05
CA LEU A 16 -44.11 21.28 -5.01
C LEU A 16 -43.33 19.95 -5.07
N SER A 17 -44.03 18.86 -5.40
CA SER A 17 -43.43 17.56 -5.60
C SER A 17 -42.49 17.55 -6.81
N ASP A 18 -42.96 18.09 -7.93
CA ASP A 18 -42.18 18.16 -9.18
C ASP A 18 -40.92 19.04 -9.04
N SER A 19 -41.05 20.16 -8.33
CA SER A 19 -39.89 21.04 -8.08
C SER A 19 -38.83 20.38 -7.18
N LYS A 20 -39.26 19.64 -6.14
CA LYS A 20 -38.33 18.87 -5.28
C LYS A 20 -37.66 17.71 -6.02
N ILE A 21 -38.40 16.99 -6.84
CA ILE A 21 -37.85 15.91 -7.69
C ILE A 21 -36.84 16.49 -8.69
N LYS A 22 -37.15 17.62 -9.32
CA LYS A 22 -36.25 18.29 -10.24
C LYS A 22 -34.97 18.76 -9.56
N ALA A 23 -35.08 19.36 -8.37
CA ALA A 23 -33.90 19.78 -7.60
C ALA A 23 -33.02 18.58 -7.15
N ALA A 24 -33.65 17.51 -6.67
CA ALA A 24 -32.92 16.30 -6.28
C ALA A 24 -32.21 15.60 -7.48
N LYS A 25 -32.85 15.63 -8.65
CA LYS A 25 -32.27 15.11 -9.88
C LYS A 25 -31.06 15.92 -10.34
N GLN A 26 -31.15 17.24 -10.22
CA GLN A 26 -30.06 18.15 -10.58
C GLN A 26 -28.86 17.99 -9.62
N ASP A 27 -29.08 17.86 -8.31
CA ASP A 27 -28.05 17.60 -7.31
C ASP A 27 -27.33 16.23 -7.56
N LEU A 28 -28.12 15.22 -7.97
CA LEU A 28 -27.59 13.92 -8.33
C LEU A 28 -26.75 13.96 -9.61
N GLU A 29 -27.20 14.69 -10.64
CA GLU A 29 -26.47 14.89 -11.89
C GLU A 29 -25.14 15.66 -11.64
N GLU A 30 -25.15 16.67 -10.78
CA GLU A 30 -23.96 17.41 -10.39
C GLU A 30 -22.95 16.51 -9.65
N LYS A 31 -23.40 15.70 -8.69
CA LYS A 31 -22.56 14.73 -7.97
C LYS A 31 -21.97 13.65 -8.88
N HIS A 32 -22.75 13.16 -9.85
CA HIS A 32 -22.23 12.24 -10.87
C HIS A 32 -21.18 12.91 -11.75
N ALA A 33 -21.40 14.13 -12.21
CA ALA A 33 -20.45 14.87 -13.02
C ALA A 33 -19.13 15.17 -12.25
N GLU A 34 -19.21 15.47 -10.95
CA GLU A 34 -18.01 15.61 -10.10
C GLU A 34 -17.23 14.30 -9.93
N LYS A 35 -17.95 13.20 -9.69
CA LYS A 35 -17.37 11.86 -9.57
C LYS A 35 -16.67 11.44 -10.88
N ASP A 36 -17.29 11.70 -12.01
CA ASP A 36 -16.74 11.41 -13.33
C ASP A 36 -15.49 12.25 -13.63
N LYS A 37 -15.50 13.54 -13.29
CA LYS A 37 -14.31 14.40 -13.37
C LYS A 37 -13.17 13.87 -12.49
N LEU A 38 -13.47 13.46 -11.26
CA LEU A 38 -12.47 12.91 -10.35
C LEU A 38 -11.89 11.59 -10.88
N ASN A 39 -12.73 10.73 -11.44
CA ASN A 39 -12.30 9.47 -12.05
C ASN A 39 -11.48 9.72 -13.32
N ALA A 40 -11.86 10.67 -14.16
CA ALA A 40 -11.08 11.07 -15.33
C ALA A 40 -9.70 11.58 -14.94
N LEU A 41 -9.58 12.42 -13.92
CA LEU A 41 -8.31 12.90 -13.38
C LEU A 41 -7.43 11.77 -12.82
N LYS A 42 -8.05 10.78 -12.15
CA LYS A 42 -7.33 9.60 -11.67
C LYS A 42 -6.82 8.74 -12.84
N HIS A 43 -7.64 8.54 -13.85
CA HIS A 43 -7.25 7.83 -15.08
C HIS A 43 -6.10 8.52 -15.81
N GLU A 44 -6.17 9.83 -15.98
CA GLU A 44 -5.12 10.61 -16.61
C GLU A 44 -3.78 10.51 -15.85
N ARG A 45 -3.82 10.60 -14.50
CA ARG A 45 -2.63 10.41 -13.66
C ARG A 45 -2.05 9.01 -13.77
N LEU A 46 -2.90 7.98 -13.82
CA LEU A 46 -2.47 6.60 -14.00
C LEU A 46 -1.86 6.37 -15.38
N GLN A 47 -2.48 6.88 -16.45
CA GLN A 47 -1.94 6.80 -17.81
C GLN A 47 -0.59 7.52 -17.93
N LYS A 48 -0.46 8.70 -17.33
CA LYS A 48 0.81 9.43 -17.28
C LYS A 48 1.88 8.62 -16.57
N LYS A 49 1.55 8.01 -15.45
CA LYS A 49 2.48 7.17 -14.70
C LYS A 49 2.86 5.87 -15.44
N ILE A 50 1.92 5.27 -16.18
CA ILE A 50 2.18 4.13 -17.07
C ILE A 50 3.13 4.56 -18.19
N SER A 51 2.87 5.68 -18.86
CA SER A 51 3.72 6.20 -19.93
C SER A 51 5.13 6.56 -19.45
N GLU A 52 5.26 7.14 -18.26
CA GLU A 52 6.56 7.40 -17.64
C GLU A 52 7.32 6.10 -17.35
N LEU A 53 6.63 5.05 -16.87
CA LEU A 53 7.21 3.73 -16.63
C LEU A 53 7.60 3.03 -17.94
N GLU A 54 6.76 3.09 -18.95
CA GLU A 54 7.03 2.53 -20.28
C GLU A 54 8.22 3.22 -20.98
N ASN A 55 8.31 4.53 -20.90
CA ASN A 55 9.45 5.29 -21.40
C ASN A 55 10.75 4.93 -20.64
N THR A 56 10.66 4.72 -19.35
CA THR A 56 11.79 4.26 -18.52
C THR A 56 12.24 2.85 -18.92
N ILE A 57 11.30 1.97 -19.30
CA ILE A 57 11.59 0.62 -19.78
C ILE A 57 12.18 0.65 -21.20
N GLN A 58 11.65 1.49 -22.10
CA GLN A 58 12.11 1.58 -23.51
C GLN A 58 13.46 2.25 -23.67
N GLN A 59 13.85 3.15 -22.77
CA GLN A 59 15.15 3.83 -22.82
C GLN A 59 16.33 2.93 -22.44
N GLY A 60 16.10 1.62 -22.24
CA GLY A 60 17.19 0.64 -22.02
C GLY A 60 18.02 0.97 -20.79
N VAL A 61 17.38 1.56 -19.79
CA VAL A 61 18.01 1.89 -18.53
C VAL A 61 18.29 0.62 -17.75
N THR A 62 19.37 -0.04 -18.09
CA THR A 62 20.13 -0.91 -17.18
C THR A 62 20.74 -0.08 -16.03
N VAL A 63 20.59 1.21 -16.07
CA VAL A 63 20.92 2.14 -15.01
C VAL A 63 19.75 2.13 -14.04
N ASP A 64 19.97 1.44 -12.94
CA ASP A 64 19.37 1.64 -11.66
C ASP A 64 18.06 0.93 -11.29
N GLN A 65 17.88 -0.29 -11.72
CA GLN A 65 17.02 -1.16 -10.88
C GLN A 65 17.54 -1.18 -9.42
N GLY A 66 18.84 -1.03 -9.22
CA GLY A 66 19.50 -0.87 -7.92
C GLY A 66 19.07 0.40 -7.21
N ALA A 67 19.23 1.58 -7.84
CA ALA A 67 18.88 2.85 -7.23
C ALA A 67 17.37 2.98 -6.91
N VAL A 68 16.51 2.50 -7.80
CA VAL A 68 15.05 2.44 -7.52
C VAL A 68 14.75 1.54 -6.31
N GLN A 69 15.46 0.43 -6.15
CA GLN A 69 15.29 -0.44 -4.99
C GLN A 69 15.74 0.23 -3.69
N VAL A 70 16.87 0.93 -3.73
CA VAL A 70 17.37 1.72 -2.60
C VAL A 70 16.38 2.82 -2.21
N MET A 71 15.85 3.57 -3.21
CA MET A 71 14.84 4.60 -2.96
C MET A 71 13.56 4.01 -2.35
N GLN A 72 13.07 2.90 -2.87
CA GLN A 72 11.90 2.20 -2.31
C GLN A 72 12.14 1.72 -0.87
N LEU A 73 13.35 1.22 -0.59
CA LEU A 73 13.72 0.76 0.74
C LEU A 73 13.80 1.93 1.74
N ILE A 74 14.45 3.03 1.37
CA ILE A 74 14.58 4.20 2.25
C ILE A 74 13.22 4.87 2.51
N GLU A 75 12.38 5.00 1.48
CA GLU A 75 11.02 5.51 1.62
C GLU A 75 10.19 4.63 2.55
N PHE A 76 10.27 3.31 2.37
CA PHE A 76 9.56 2.37 3.23
C PHE A 76 10.03 2.47 4.68
N LEU A 77 11.33 2.47 4.93
CA LEU A 77 11.88 2.58 6.29
C LEU A 77 11.47 3.91 6.94
N ARG A 78 11.61 5.03 6.23
CA ARG A 78 11.29 6.36 6.73
C ARG A 78 9.79 6.55 6.96
N GLU A 79 8.97 6.29 5.94
CA GLU A 79 7.56 6.69 5.92
C GLU A 79 6.60 5.64 6.49
N LYS A 80 6.99 4.34 6.47
CA LYS A 80 6.10 3.25 6.88
C LYS A 80 6.55 2.52 8.14
N VAL A 81 7.84 2.61 8.49
CA VAL A 81 8.40 1.89 9.65
C VAL A 81 8.69 2.85 10.79
N PHE A 82 9.41 3.93 10.52
CA PHE A 82 10.00 4.83 11.51
C PHE A 82 9.55 6.30 11.40
N LYS A 83 8.38 6.56 10.78
CA LYS A 83 7.84 7.91 10.58
C LYS A 83 7.69 8.73 11.88
N ASP A 84 7.48 8.04 13.00
CA ASP A 84 7.26 8.65 14.31
C ASP A 84 8.54 8.64 15.19
N THR A 85 9.72 8.47 14.56
CA THR A 85 11.03 8.50 15.23
C THR A 85 11.89 9.65 14.70
N GLU A 86 12.96 9.98 15.43
CA GLU A 86 13.94 10.99 15.03
C GLU A 86 15.05 10.38 14.14
N ASP A 87 14.96 9.09 13.78
CA ASP A 87 15.99 8.36 13.05
C ASP A 87 16.29 8.99 11.69
N LYS A 88 17.56 9.07 11.35
CA LYS A 88 18.02 9.58 10.05
C LYS A 88 18.38 8.43 9.12
N PHE A 89 18.08 8.64 7.83
CA PHE A 89 18.34 7.66 6.79
C PHE A 89 19.19 8.28 5.70
N THR A 90 20.34 7.67 5.43
CA THR A 90 21.26 8.05 4.36
C THR A 90 21.31 6.92 3.34
N SER A 91 21.15 7.24 2.04
CA SER A 91 21.39 6.31 0.94
C SER A 91 22.79 6.51 0.39
N TYR A 92 23.46 5.40 0.07
CA TYR A 92 24.72 5.43 -0.67
C TYR A 92 24.43 5.17 -2.15
N GLY A 93 25.17 5.83 -3.03
CA GLY A 93 25.04 5.69 -4.48
C GLY A 93 25.49 4.32 -4.97
N THR A 94 25.03 3.95 -6.18
CA THR A 94 25.44 2.72 -6.84
C THR A 94 26.95 2.74 -7.10
N GLY A 95 27.67 1.81 -6.51
CA GLY A 95 29.14 1.72 -6.62
C GLY A 95 29.91 2.46 -5.52
N GLU A 96 29.23 3.16 -4.63
CA GLU A 96 29.84 3.70 -3.43
C GLU A 96 30.02 2.64 -2.34
N GLU A 97 31.06 2.80 -1.51
CA GLU A 97 31.25 1.95 -0.33
C GLU A 97 30.24 2.35 0.75
N GLY A 98 29.61 1.39 1.44
CA GLY A 98 28.74 1.72 2.57
C GLY A 98 27.36 1.07 2.60
N GLY A 99 27.08 0.09 1.74
CA GLY A 99 25.76 -0.56 1.63
C GLY A 99 24.74 0.30 0.92
N ASP A 100 23.44 -0.04 1.01
CA ASP A 100 22.38 0.69 0.29
C ASP A 100 21.75 1.78 1.14
N VAL A 101 21.40 1.52 2.41
CA VAL A 101 20.75 2.46 3.32
C VAL A 101 21.33 2.35 4.72
N LEU A 102 21.80 3.46 5.27
CA LEU A 102 22.21 3.59 6.66
C LEU A 102 21.10 4.25 7.47
N GLN A 103 20.67 3.60 8.54
CA GLN A 103 19.82 4.18 9.57
C GLN A 103 20.67 4.60 10.77
N GLU A 104 20.71 5.88 11.07
CA GLU A 104 21.22 6.39 12.33
C GLU A 104 20.04 6.41 13.33
N VAL A 105 20.09 5.54 14.32
CA VAL A 105 19.07 5.43 15.36
C VAL A 105 19.28 6.57 16.35
N ILE A 106 18.24 7.40 16.52
CA ILE A 106 18.25 8.55 17.42
C ILE A 106 17.25 8.35 18.54
N GLU A 107 17.66 8.61 19.76
CA GLU A 107 16.80 8.55 20.94
C GLU A 107 16.98 9.84 21.77
N LYS A 108 15.89 10.61 21.94
CA LYS A 108 15.90 11.91 22.66
C LYS A 108 16.94 12.90 22.12
N GLY A 109 17.04 12.98 20.78
CA GLY A 109 17.97 13.88 20.10
C GLY A 109 19.40 13.36 19.97
N GLU A 110 19.77 12.24 20.63
CA GLU A 110 21.12 11.72 20.62
C GLU A 110 21.26 10.48 19.71
N PRO A 111 22.28 10.42 18.82
CA PRO A 111 22.55 9.26 18.02
C PRO A 111 23.12 8.13 18.89
N ILE A 112 22.50 6.95 18.86
CA ILE A 112 22.89 5.82 19.71
C ILE A 112 23.58 4.70 18.96
N CYS A 113 23.21 4.43 17.72
CA CYS A 113 23.83 3.38 16.90
C CYS A 113 23.41 3.48 15.45
N ASN A 114 24.09 2.70 14.59
CA ASN A 114 23.76 2.58 13.18
C ASN A 114 23.30 1.15 12.83
N ILE A 115 22.32 1.04 11.92
CA ILE A 115 21.88 -0.19 11.28
C ILE A 115 22.08 -0.02 9.78
N LEU A 116 22.69 -0.99 9.10
CA LEU A 116 22.96 -0.95 7.68
C LEU A 116 22.06 -1.94 6.93
N TYR A 117 21.43 -1.48 5.87
CA TYR A 117 20.56 -2.29 5.02
C TYR A 117 21.17 -2.42 3.63
N GLU A 118 21.08 -3.62 3.07
CA GLU A 118 21.47 -3.97 1.69
C GLU A 118 20.29 -4.65 1.00
N SER A 119 19.83 -4.15 -0.16
CA SER A 119 18.71 -4.71 -0.92
C SER A 119 19.18 -5.51 -2.11
N LYS A 120 18.73 -6.76 -2.26
CA LYS A 120 19.10 -7.64 -3.37
C LYS A 120 17.90 -8.31 -4.00
N LYS A 121 17.53 -7.88 -5.22
CA LYS A 121 16.45 -8.48 -6.04
C LYS A 121 16.95 -9.48 -7.10
N THR A 122 18.14 -10.04 -6.93
CA THR A 122 18.73 -10.96 -7.90
C THR A 122 18.04 -12.33 -7.91
N LYS A 123 18.23 -13.09 -8.99
CA LYS A 123 17.68 -14.46 -9.14
C LYS A 123 18.41 -15.52 -8.31
N GLY A 124 19.63 -15.23 -7.84
CA GLY A 124 20.47 -16.18 -7.08
C GLY A 124 21.14 -15.52 -5.88
N TRP A 125 21.32 -16.30 -4.80
CA TRP A 125 22.10 -15.90 -3.64
C TRP A 125 23.60 -15.89 -3.97
N ASN A 126 24.30 -14.89 -3.46
CA ASN A 126 25.75 -14.82 -3.54
C ASN A 126 26.33 -14.75 -2.11
N SER A 127 27.15 -15.74 -1.75
CA SER A 127 27.76 -15.83 -0.42
C SER A 127 28.72 -14.68 -0.09
N LYS A 128 29.19 -13.94 -1.09
CA LYS A 128 30.06 -12.76 -0.89
C LYS A 128 29.30 -11.56 -0.30
N TRP A 129 27.96 -11.55 -0.36
CA TRP A 129 27.19 -10.40 0.17
C TRP A 129 27.36 -10.21 1.66
N THR A 130 27.39 -11.30 2.44
CA THR A 130 27.61 -11.20 3.89
C THR A 130 28.97 -10.62 4.23
N GLY A 131 30.02 -11.05 3.51
CA GLY A 131 31.38 -10.51 3.71
C GLY A 131 31.49 -9.03 3.30
N LYS A 132 30.84 -8.65 2.16
CA LYS A 132 30.78 -7.24 1.76
C LYS A 132 30.07 -6.41 2.81
N LEU A 133 28.85 -6.82 3.22
CA LEU A 133 28.08 -6.09 4.23
C LEU A 133 28.84 -5.95 5.54
N GLN A 134 29.60 -6.98 5.97
CA GLN A 134 30.43 -6.92 7.17
C GLN A 134 31.51 -5.85 7.08
N LYS A 135 32.14 -5.69 5.89
CA LYS A 135 33.11 -4.61 5.64
C LYS A 135 32.40 -3.24 5.71
N ASP A 136 31.31 -3.09 4.97
CA ASP A 136 30.53 -1.84 4.90
C ASP A 136 30.01 -1.43 6.30
N MET A 137 29.62 -2.40 7.15
CA MET A 137 29.25 -2.17 8.55
C MET A 137 30.41 -1.61 9.38
N THR A 138 31.65 -2.08 9.12
CA THR A 138 32.83 -1.56 9.82
C THR A 138 33.07 -0.11 9.43
N ASP A 139 32.99 0.21 8.15
CA ASP A 139 33.23 1.54 7.62
C ASP A 139 32.16 2.55 8.07
N THR A 140 30.89 2.12 8.15
CA THR A 140 29.76 2.93 8.60
C THR A 140 29.50 2.89 10.11
N LYS A 141 30.31 2.13 10.86
CA LYS A 141 30.12 1.87 12.30
C LYS A 141 28.73 1.30 12.62
N ALA A 142 28.15 0.54 11.69
CA ALA A 142 26.87 -0.10 11.93
C ALA A 142 27.05 -1.34 12.84
N ILE A 143 26.20 -1.47 13.85
CA ILE A 143 26.24 -2.61 14.77
C ILE A 143 25.47 -3.81 14.25
N VAL A 144 24.46 -3.57 13.41
CA VAL A 144 23.62 -4.59 12.78
C VAL A 144 23.55 -4.33 11.28
N GLY A 145 23.64 -5.42 10.50
CA GLY A 145 23.44 -5.42 9.05
C GLY A 145 22.21 -6.23 8.66
N VAL A 146 21.47 -5.80 7.64
CA VAL A 146 20.31 -6.49 7.12
C VAL A 146 20.43 -6.64 5.61
N ILE A 147 20.45 -7.88 5.11
CA ILE A 147 20.32 -8.18 3.68
C ILE A 147 18.85 -8.48 3.38
N PHE A 148 18.18 -7.57 2.69
CA PHE A 148 16.79 -7.70 2.26
C PHE A 148 16.75 -8.27 0.84
N THR A 149 16.39 -9.56 0.67
CA THR A 149 16.66 -10.28 -0.58
C THR A 149 15.56 -11.23 -1.03
N ARG A 150 15.39 -11.35 -2.37
CA ARG A 150 14.55 -12.38 -2.98
C ARG A 150 15.20 -13.76 -2.96
N SER A 151 16.53 -13.83 -3.03
CA SER A 151 17.28 -15.07 -3.10
C SER A 151 18.03 -15.28 -1.80
N VAL A 152 17.67 -16.31 -1.08
CA VAL A 152 18.27 -16.68 0.22
C VAL A 152 19.24 -17.84 0.06
N PRO A 153 20.16 -18.06 1.03
CA PRO A 153 21.06 -19.22 1.05
C PRO A 153 20.27 -20.54 0.99
N LYS A 154 20.88 -21.60 0.47
CA LYS A 154 20.26 -22.95 0.48
C LYS A 154 19.98 -23.49 1.88
N SER A 155 20.78 -23.08 2.85
CA SER A 155 20.63 -23.41 4.28
C SER A 155 19.51 -22.64 4.98
N PHE A 156 18.89 -21.67 4.29
CA PHE A 156 17.83 -20.85 4.85
C PHE A 156 16.54 -21.68 4.96
N ASP A 157 15.98 -21.77 6.15
CA ASP A 157 14.72 -22.47 6.37
C ASP A 157 13.58 -21.81 5.58
N LYS A 158 12.79 -22.62 4.86
CA LYS A 158 11.70 -22.13 4.00
C LYS A 158 10.59 -21.46 4.79
N GLU A 159 10.37 -21.90 6.01
CA GLU A 159 9.31 -21.38 6.88
C GLU A 159 9.75 -20.15 7.66
N GLU A 160 11.05 -19.84 7.70
CA GLU A 160 11.54 -18.69 8.44
C GLU A 160 11.53 -17.41 7.59
N PRO A 161 11.04 -16.30 8.14
CA PRO A 161 11.03 -15.00 7.46
C PRO A 161 12.41 -14.34 7.43
N TYR A 162 13.27 -14.66 8.37
CA TYR A 162 14.65 -14.19 8.48
C TYR A 162 15.54 -15.25 9.11
N GLN A 163 16.84 -15.15 8.85
CA GLN A 163 17.91 -15.90 9.51
C GLN A 163 19.05 -14.93 9.80
N HIS A 164 19.89 -15.22 10.77
CA HIS A 164 21.08 -14.40 11.03
C HIS A 164 22.32 -15.22 11.25
N THR A 165 23.45 -14.59 11.00
CA THR A 165 24.79 -15.10 11.31
C THR A 165 25.55 -13.97 11.97
N GLY A 166 25.79 -14.10 13.28
CA GLY A 166 26.28 -12.99 14.08
C GLY A 166 25.30 -11.81 14.03
N ASN A 167 25.82 -10.63 13.71
CA ASN A 167 25.06 -9.39 13.62
C ASN A 167 24.53 -9.06 12.21
N ILE A 168 24.62 -10.00 11.26
CA ILE A 168 24.05 -9.87 9.92
C ILE A 168 22.77 -10.69 9.82
N PHE A 169 21.67 -10.04 9.48
CA PHE A 169 20.36 -10.63 9.28
C PHE A 169 20.07 -10.74 7.80
N ILE A 170 19.62 -11.91 7.36
CA ILE A 170 19.12 -12.15 6.01
C ILE A 170 17.60 -12.20 6.11
N CYS A 171 16.93 -11.23 5.53
CA CYS A 171 15.47 -11.10 5.53
C CYS A 171 14.94 -11.39 4.13
N ARG A 172 13.90 -12.23 4.04
CA ARG A 172 13.19 -12.44 2.77
C ARG A 172 12.61 -11.14 2.26
N TYR A 173 12.44 -11.03 0.96
CA TYR A 173 11.86 -9.87 0.30
C TYR A 173 10.37 -9.76 0.59
N ASP A 174 10.06 -9.54 1.86
CA ASP A 174 8.73 -9.25 2.42
C ASP A 174 8.83 -8.02 3.30
N TYR A 175 8.18 -6.94 2.90
CA TYR A 175 8.20 -5.67 3.62
C TYR A 175 7.59 -5.75 5.02
N ASN A 176 6.68 -6.69 5.29
CA ASN A 176 6.13 -6.90 6.63
C ASN A 176 7.17 -7.59 7.53
N ALA A 177 7.87 -8.60 7.01
CA ALA A 177 8.97 -9.23 7.71
C ALA A 177 10.07 -8.21 8.03
N LEU A 178 10.46 -7.40 7.05
CA LEU A 178 11.43 -6.33 7.24
C LEU A 178 10.96 -5.31 8.30
N LYS A 179 9.72 -4.88 8.27
CA LYS A 179 9.14 -3.94 9.25
C LYS A 179 9.24 -4.47 10.68
N ILE A 180 8.86 -5.72 10.88
CA ILE A 180 8.87 -6.35 12.20
C ILE A 180 10.32 -6.50 12.67
N LEU A 181 11.21 -7.02 11.82
CA LEU A 181 12.62 -7.19 12.13
C LEU A 181 13.28 -5.85 12.48
N ALA A 182 13.15 -4.84 11.64
CA ALA A 182 13.76 -3.53 11.82
C ALA A 182 13.27 -2.84 13.12
N LYS A 183 11.96 -2.89 13.41
CA LYS A 183 11.41 -2.34 14.66
C LYS A 183 11.94 -3.09 15.88
N THR A 184 12.05 -4.41 15.81
CA THR A 184 12.59 -5.22 16.92
C THR A 184 14.06 -4.91 17.15
N GLN A 185 14.86 -4.78 16.09
CA GLN A 185 16.27 -4.40 16.17
C GLN A 185 16.45 -3.02 16.82
N ARG A 186 15.72 -2.01 16.30
CA ARG A 186 15.77 -0.66 16.85
C ARG A 186 15.39 -0.64 18.33
N TYR A 187 14.28 -1.28 18.69
CA TYR A 187 13.83 -1.35 20.08
C TYR A 187 14.91 -1.96 20.98
N LEU A 188 15.44 -3.12 20.60
CA LEU A 188 16.45 -3.81 21.39
C LEU A 188 17.72 -2.97 21.56
N LEU A 189 18.22 -2.38 20.49
CA LEU A 189 19.43 -1.54 20.53
C LEU A 189 19.21 -0.30 21.42
N THR A 190 18.02 0.29 21.39
CA THR A 190 17.64 1.39 22.27
C THR A 190 17.62 0.97 23.74
N GLN A 191 17.07 -0.22 24.06
CA GLN A 191 17.06 -0.72 25.45
C GLN A 191 18.49 -1.03 25.94
N LEU A 192 19.29 -1.68 25.13
CA LEU A 192 20.69 -1.99 25.47
C LEU A 192 21.52 -0.72 25.69
N HIS A 193 21.28 0.31 24.89
CA HIS A 193 21.94 1.60 25.08
C HIS A 193 21.55 2.25 26.43
N LYS A 194 20.25 2.22 26.79
CA LYS A 194 19.76 2.74 28.08
C LYS A 194 20.38 2.02 29.28
N GLU A 195 20.58 0.73 29.16
CA GLU A 195 21.10 -0.08 30.27
C GLU A 195 22.63 0.00 30.42
N ARG A 196 23.37 0.10 29.33
CA ARG A 196 24.83 -0.17 29.32
C ARG A 196 25.68 0.90 28.62
N GLY A 197 25.03 1.91 28.00
CA GLY A 197 25.75 2.89 27.18
C GLY A 197 26.22 2.30 25.84
N ASN A 198 27.16 2.97 25.18
CA ASN A 198 27.73 2.57 23.88
C ASN A 198 28.92 1.62 24.06
N GLY A 199 28.73 0.30 23.92
CA GLY A 199 29.82 -0.67 24.05
C GLY A 199 29.70 -1.87 23.10
N LYS A 200 30.84 -2.52 22.78
CA LYS A 200 30.86 -3.78 21.99
C LYS A 200 30.03 -4.90 22.63
N GLU A 201 29.87 -4.88 23.97
CA GLU A 201 29.04 -5.83 24.71
C GLU A 201 27.55 -5.74 24.32
N ASN A 202 27.08 -4.57 23.86
CA ASN A 202 25.72 -4.38 23.41
C ASN A 202 25.40 -5.15 22.13
N THR A 203 26.34 -5.20 21.18
CA THR A 203 26.20 -5.99 19.97
C THR A 203 26.07 -7.48 20.30
N LEU A 204 26.93 -8.00 21.17
CA LEU A 204 26.88 -9.40 21.58
C LEU A 204 25.60 -9.75 22.33
N SER A 205 25.10 -8.85 23.17
CA SER A 205 23.84 -9.01 23.90
C SER A 205 22.64 -8.97 22.95
N ALA A 206 22.66 -8.11 21.92
CA ALA A 206 21.63 -8.07 20.89
C ALA A 206 21.58 -9.38 20.09
N ILE A 207 22.74 -9.93 19.70
CA ILE A 207 22.82 -11.21 18.97
C ILE A 207 22.26 -12.33 19.84
N LYS A 208 22.67 -12.45 21.11
CA LYS A 208 22.15 -13.45 22.03
C LYS A 208 20.65 -13.38 22.25
N PHE A 209 20.07 -12.18 22.20
CA PHE A 209 18.61 -12.01 22.26
C PHE A 209 17.93 -12.63 21.03
N PHE A 210 18.45 -12.39 19.84
CA PHE A 210 17.90 -12.98 18.61
C PHE A 210 18.16 -14.48 18.49
N ASP A 211 19.20 -15.01 19.15
CA ASP A 211 19.46 -16.46 19.24
C ASP A 211 18.49 -17.17 20.19
N ASN A 212 17.79 -16.43 21.05
CA ASN A 212 16.82 -17.02 21.97
C ASN A 212 15.65 -17.63 21.17
N PRO A 213 15.36 -18.95 21.33
CA PRO A 213 14.30 -19.64 20.58
C PRO A 213 12.91 -19.02 20.77
N ASP A 214 12.59 -18.52 21.97
CA ASP A 214 11.29 -17.92 22.26
C ASP A 214 11.13 -16.59 21.51
N VAL A 215 12.19 -15.78 21.45
CA VAL A 215 12.20 -14.53 20.68
C VAL A 215 12.04 -14.79 19.21
N LYS A 216 12.81 -15.75 18.67
CA LYS A 216 12.73 -16.16 17.26
C LYS A 216 11.34 -16.65 16.90
N ASN A 217 10.75 -17.52 17.74
CA ASN A 217 9.40 -18.01 17.55
C ASN A 217 8.36 -16.88 17.64
N ALA A 218 8.47 -15.97 18.59
CA ALA A 218 7.55 -14.84 18.73
C ALA A 218 7.58 -13.92 17.50
N ILE A 219 8.75 -13.58 16.97
CA ILE A 219 8.90 -12.78 15.75
C ILE A 219 8.32 -13.51 14.55
N THR A 220 8.62 -14.79 14.36
CA THR A 220 8.11 -15.62 13.28
C THR A 220 6.58 -15.70 13.32
N GLN A 221 6.00 -15.98 14.49
CA GLN A 221 4.55 -16.03 14.68
C GLN A 221 3.87 -14.69 14.37
N MET A 222 4.48 -13.57 14.77
CA MET A 222 3.96 -12.25 14.46
C MET A 222 3.94 -12.00 12.95
N ILE A 223 5.00 -12.34 12.23
CA ILE A 223 5.10 -12.18 10.77
C ILE A 223 4.04 -13.04 10.07
N VAL A 224 3.92 -14.31 10.45
CA VAL A 224 2.94 -15.25 9.88
C VAL A 224 1.51 -14.75 10.10
N LYS A 225 1.17 -14.36 11.33
CA LYS A 225 -0.17 -13.81 11.65
C LYS A 225 -0.48 -12.53 10.88
N HIS A 226 0.49 -11.64 10.74
CA HIS A 226 0.33 -10.40 9.97
C HIS A 226 0.11 -10.69 8.48
N SER A 227 0.88 -11.60 7.90
CA SER A 227 0.74 -12.00 6.50
C SER A 227 -0.63 -12.67 6.24
N ALA A 228 -1.09 -13.52 7.15
CA ALA A 228 -2.41 -14.14 7.07
C ALA A 228 -3.54 -13.11 7.18
N ALA A 229 -3.44 -12.14 8.09
CA ALA A 229 -4.41 -11.06 8.23
C ALA A 229 -4.47 -10.20 6.96
N LYS A 230 -3.32 -9.83 6.39
CA LYS A 230 -3.22 -9.09 5.13
C LYS A 230 -3.93 -9.82 4.00
N SER A 231 -3.67 -11.12 3.82
CA SER A 231 -4.31 -11.93 2.79
C SER A 231 -5.84 -11.99 2.95
N LYS A 232 -6.35 -12.05 4.19
CA LYS A 232 -7.80 -11.98 4.46
C LYS A 232 -8.38 -10.63 4.05
N ILE A 233 -7.72 -9.54 4.39
CA ILE A 233 -8.15 -8.17 4.02
C ILE A 233 -8.17 -8.03 2.50
N GLU A 234 -7.13 -8.46 1.79
CA GLU A 234 -7.06 -8.41 0.32
C GLU A 234 -8.21 -9.18 -0.34
N LYS A 235 -8.54 -10.37 0.18
CA LYS A 235 -9.71 -11.14 -0.28
C LYS A 235 -11.02 -10.40 -0.03
N SER A 236 -11.19 -9.80 1.14
CA SER A 236 -12.39 -9.02 1.48
C SER A 236 -12.55 -7.79 0.58
N ILE A 237 -11.45 -7.09 0.28
CA ILE A 237 -11.46 -5.94 -0.64
C ILE A 237 -11.88 -6.40 -2.04
N LYS A 238 -11.34 -7.53 -2.53
CA LYS A 238 -11.71 -8.09 -3.83
C LYS A 238 -13.20 -8.45 -3.89
N SER A 239 -13.74 -9.12 -2.87
CA SER A 239 -15.16 -9.46 -2.81
C SER A 239 -16.05 -8.22 -2.74
N ALA A 240 -15.63 -7.17 -2.04
CA ALA A 240 -16.37 -5.90 -2.00
C ALA A 240 -16.37 -5.21 -3.38
N GLN A 241 -15.25 -5.26 -4.11
CA GLN A 241 -15.17 -4.72 -5.46
C GLN A 241 -16.10 -5.48 -6.42
N GLU A 242 -16.08 -6.80 -6.39
CA GLU A 242 -16.98 -7.66 -7.19
C GLU A 242 -18.46 -7.35 -6.90
N ALA A 243 -18.82 -7.08 -5.63
CA ALA A 243 -20.19 -6.69 -5.26
C ALA A 243 -20.58 -5.31 -5.82
N LEU A 244 -19.66 -4.35 -5.86
CA LEU A 244 -19.88 -3.05 -6.48
C LEU A 244 -20.09 -3.18 -8.00
N ASP A 245 -19.27 -3.97 -8.67
CA ASP A 245 -19.38 -4.22 -10.12
C ASP A 245 -20.76 -4.82 -10.48
N ILE A 246 -21.27 -5.78 -9.67
CA ILE A 246 -22.62 -6.35 -9.83
C ILE A 246 -23.70 -5.26 -9.63
N THR A 247 -23.53 -4.37 -8.67
CA THR A 247 -24.49 -3.30 -8.41
C THR A 247 -24.57 -2.34 -9.59
N ASP A 248 -23.44 -2.01 -10.20
CA ASP A 248 -23.38 -1.16 -11.39
C ASP A 248 -24.04 -1.85 -12.60
N GLU A 249 -23.84 -3.16 -12.78
CA GLU A 249 -24.51 -3.96 -13.81
C GLU A 249 -26.03 -4.00 -13.62
N VAL A 250 -26.51 -4.20 -12.40
CA VAL A 250 -27.96 -4.16 -12.06
C VAL A 250 -28.54 -2.79 -12.35
N SER A 251 -27.85 -1.72 -12.01
CA SER A 251 -28.29 -0.35 -12.31
C SER A 251 -28.45 -0.11 -13.81
N LEU A 252 -27.48 -0.56 -14.61
CA LEU A 252 -27.53 -0.46 -16.08
C LEU A 252 -28.72 -1.24 -16.66
N ASN A 253 -28.99 -2.45 -16.14
CA ASN A 253 -30.13 -3.27 -16.57
C ASN A 253 -31.46 -2.62 -16.24
N ILE A 254 -31.58 -1.96 -15.08
CA ILE A 254 -32.77 -1.20 -14.70
C ILE A 254 -33.01 -0.02 -15.66
N ASP A 255 -31.97 0.72 -16.01
CA ASP A 255 -32.08 1.86 -16.96
C ASP A 255 -32.50 1.40 -18.35
N GLN A 256 -31.97 0.28 -18.82
CA GLN A 256 -32.37 -0.34 -20.09
C GLN A 256 -33.85 -0.77 -20.06
N PHE A 257 -34.29 -1.40 -18.96
CA PHE A 257 -35.69 -1.78 -18.79
C PHE A 257 -36.62 -0.58 -18.83
N PHE A 258 -36.34 0.51 -18.10
CA PHE A 258 -37.12 1.73 -18.15
C PHE A 258 -37.15 2.38 -19.54
N SER A 259 -36.07 2.33 -20.27
CA SER A 259 -36.02 2.82 -21.66
C SER A 259 -36.96 2.03 -22.56
N GLN A 260 -37.04 0.70 -22.42
CA GLN A 260 -37.97 -0.15 -23.16
C GLN A 260 -39.40 0.14 -22.80
N ILE A 261 -39.71 0.31 -21.51
CA ILE A 261 -41.06 0.65 -21.03
C ILE A 261 -41.53 2.00 -21.61
N LYS A 262 -40.63 2.99 -21.71
CA LYS A 262 -40.97 4.29 -22.35
C LYS A 262 -41.34 4.13 -23.81
N VAL A 263 -40.62 3.30 -24.58
CA VAL A 263 -40.95 3.05 -25.99
C VAL A 263 -42.33 2.39 -26.10
N ILE A 264 -42.57 1.33 -25.34
CA ILE A 264 -43.88 0.64 -25.33
C ILE A 264 -45.02 1.58 -24.93
N GLY A 265 -44.81 2.41 -23.89
CA GLY A 265 -45.79 3.39 -23.44
C GLY A 265 -46.10 4.40 -24.51
N ASN A 266 -45.10 4.96 -25.19
CA ASN A 266 -45.30 5.92 -26.27
C ASN A 266 -46.12 5.33 -27.45
N ASP A 267 -45.83 4.08 -27.82
CA ASP A 267 -46.54 3.35 -28.85
C ASP A 267 -48.00 3.12 -28.49
N TYR A 268 -48.22 2.69 -27.25
CA TYR A 268 -49.58 2.46 -26.73
C TYR A 268 -50.45 3.74 -26.74
N PHE A 269 -49.93 4.83 -26.20
CA PHE A 269 -50.66 6.10 -26.16
C PHE A 269 -50.85 6.72 -27.53
N SER A 270 -49.92 6.55 -28.46
CA SER A 270 -50.04 7.02 -29.84
C SER A 270 -51.13 6.29 -30.61
N LYS A 271 -51.27 4.96 -30.41
CA LYS A 271 -52.35 4.15 -31.01
C LYS A 271 -53.72 4.56 -30.44
N LYS A 272 -53.83 4.72 -29.11
CA LYS A 272 -55.06 5.11 -28.44
C LYS A 272 -55.54 6.46 -28.90
N LYS A 273 -54.65 7.45 -29.08
CA LYS A 273 -54.99 8.76 -29.61
C LYS A 273 -55.56 8.70 -31.04
N LYS A 274 -54.97 7.88 -31.90
CA LYS A 274 -55.48 7.68 -33.28
C LYS A 274 -56.85 7.01 -33.32
N GLU A 275 -57.20 6.14 -32.37
CA GLU A 275 -58.52 5.53 -32.24
C GLU A 275 -59.56 6.53 -31.71
N GLU A 276 -59.16 7.47 -30.88
CA GLU A 276 -60.04 8.54 -30.36
C GLU A 276 -60.27 9.64 -31.38
N ASP A 277 -59.24 10.04 -32.17
CA ASP A 277 -59.34 11.07 -33.21
C ASP A 277 -60.01 10.57 -34.52
N GLY A 278 -60.20 9.27 -34.70
CA GLY A 278 -60.80 8.61 -35.85
C GLY A 278 -62.30 8.28 -35.70
N LYS A 279 -62.92 8.66 -34.57
CA LYS A 279 -64.35 8.62 -34.31
C LYS A 279 -64.91 10.00 -34.37
#